data_0c2dab9a1b03f2577de82396f892030b
#
_entry.id   0c2dab9a1b03f2577de82396f892030b
#
_cell.length_a   1.000
_cell.length_b   1.000
_cell.length_c   1.000
_cell.angle_alpha   90.00
_cell.angle_beta   90.00
_cell.angle_gamma   90.00
#
_symmetry.space_group_name_H-M   'P 1'
#
loop_
_entity.id
_entity.type
_entity.pdbx_description
1 polymer ?
#
loop_
_entity_poly.entity_id
_entity_poly.type
_entity_poly.pdbx_seq_one_letter_code
_entity_poly.pdbx_strand_id
1 'polypeptide(L)'
;MDDEVKRIKIHSMLSSLPWRSAIKALKYALRDKVERHSFSPSGRYFYVVRGELSDHIVLDDVFCSCMDHYLNVVIRGKRRACHHIASVVIAREFGKIREIEHKDQEFLGILRKIMLSEGMVIDV
;
A
#
# COMPACT_ATOMS: atom_id res chain seq x y z
N MET A 1 -13.09 -6.93 16.51
CA MET A 1 -12.34 -5.78 16.98
C MET A 1 -13.25 -4.60 17.16
N ASP A 2 -13.04 -3.89 18.22
CA ASP A 2 -13.82 -2.77 18.65
C ASP A 2 -13.72 -1.59 17.66
N ASP A 3 -14.83 -0.93 17.40
CA ASP A 3 -14.88 0.24 16.50
C ASP A 3 -14.04 1.39 17.04
N GLU A 4 -13.92 1.48 18.36
CA GLU A 4 -13.09 2.50 18.98
C GLU A 4 -11.62 2.30 18.69
N VAL A 5 -11.16 1.06 18.72
CA VAL A 5 -9.76 0.72 18.38
C VAL A 5 -9.48 1.05 16.93
N LYS A 6 -10.42 0.75 16.04
CA LYS A 6 -10.28 1.09 14.62
C LYS A 6 -10.18 2.60 14.41
N ARG A 7 -11.00 3.36 15.12
CA ARG A 7 -10.99 4.82 15.03
C ARG A 7 -9.67 5.40 15.50
N ILE A 8 -9.15 4.91 16.59
CA ILE A 8 -7.86 5.37 17.14
C ILE A 8 -6.74 5.09 16.14
N LYS A 9 -6.73 3.90 15.57
CA LYS A 9 -5.72 3.48 14.61
C LYS A 9 -5.74 4.36 13.35
N ILE A 10 -6.91 4.58 12.79
CA ILE A 10 -7.09 5.40 11.60
C ILE A 10 -6.71 6.86 11.90
N HIS A 11 -7.18 7.39 13.01
CA HIS A 11 -6.85 8.75 13.42
C HIS A 11 -5.34 8.95 13.58
N SER A 12 -4.70 8.02 14.25
CA SER A 12 -3.24 8.05 14.44
C SER A 12 -2.50 8.05 13.11
N MET A 13 -2.92 7.19 12.19
CA MET A 13 -2.29 7.11 10.87
C MET A 13 -2.49 8.40 10.08
N LEU A 14 -3.71 8.93 10.06
CA LEU A 14 -4.02 10.14 9.30
C LEU A 14 -3.33 11.37 9.87
N SER A 15 -3.25 11.48 11.20
CA SER A 15 -2.61 12.65 11.81
C SER A 15 -1.09 12.64 11.64
N SER A 16 -0.49 11.51 11.30
CA SER A 16 0.94 11.43 11.04
C SER A 16 1.31 11.92 9.63
N LEU A 17 0.33 12.21 8.79
CA LEU A 17 0.55 12.60 7.40
C LEU A 17 0.21 14.08 7.17
N PRO A 18 0.88 14.73 6.18
CA PRO A 18 0.40 16.01 5.70
C PRO A 18 -1.05 15.87 5.21
N TRP A 19 -1.84 16.94 5.32
CA TRP A 19 -3.28 16.86 5.02
C TRP A 19 -3.59 16.36 3.61
N ARG A 20 -2.76 16.73 2.62
CA ARG A 20 -2.96 16.27 1.24
C ARG A 20 -2.72 14.77 1.11
N SER A 21 -1.72 14.27 1.81
CA SER A 21 -1.45 12.83 1.83
C SER A 21 -2.54 12.08 2.57
N ALA A 22 -3.08 12.64 3.64
CA ALA A 22 -4.19 12.04 4.37
C ALA A 22 -5.44 11.92 3.50
N ILE A 23 -5.75 12.95 2.71
CA ILE A 23 -6.87 12.90 1.78
C ILE A 23 -6.66 11.83 0.71
N LYS A 24 -5.46 11.74 0.15
CA LYS A 24 -5.14 10.71 -0.84
C LYS A 24 -5.28 9.31 -0.26
N ALA A 25 -4.82 9.11 0.97
CA ALA A 25 -4.93 7.82 1.64
C ALA A 25 -6.38 7.38 1.79
N LEU A 26 -7.23 8.30 2.23
CA LEU A 26 -8.67 8.02 2.35
C LEU A 26 -9.29 7.71 0.99
N LYS A 27 -8.94 8.47 -0.02
CA LYS A 27 -9.46 8.32 -1.37
C LYS A 27 -9.15 6.93 -1.93
N TYR A 28 -7.88 6.51 -1.86
CA TYR A 28 -7.50 5.19 -2.34
C TYR A 28 -8.19 4.09 -1.55
N ALA A 29 -8.24 4.24 -0.22
CA ALA A 29 -8.85 3.23 0.63
C ALA A 29 -10.35 3.04 0.33
N LEU A 30 -11.06 4.14 0.08
CA LEU A 30 -12.52 4.09 -0.09
C LEU A 30 -12.96 3.83 -1.52
N ARG A 31 -12.06 3.93 -2.50
CA ARG A 31 -12.38 3.74 -3.92
C ARG A 31 -11.90 2.42 -4.50
N ASP A 32 -11.72 1.41 -3.65
CA ASP A 32 -11.31 0.07 -4.06
C ASP A 32 -9.98 0.04 -4.84
N LYS A 33 -9.06 0.93 -4.46
CA LYS A 33 -7.73 1.00 -5.09
C LYS A 33 -6.69 0.13 -4.39
N VAL A 34 -7.04 -0.50 -3.28
CA VAL A 34 -6.11 -1.33 -2.52
C VAL A 34 -6.42 -2.80 -2.77
N GLU A 35 -5.42 -3.54 -3.22
CA GLU A 35 -5.52 -4.97 -3.52
C GLU A 35 -4.54 -5.76 -2.66
N ARG A 36 -4.94 -6.95 -2.28
CA ARG A 36 -4.05 -7.89 -1.62
C ARG A 36 -3.86 -9.09 -2.55
N HIS A 37 -2.63 -9.25 -3.02
CA HIS A 37 -2.25 -10.37 -3.87
C HIS A 37 -1.64 -11.46 -3.00
N SER A 38 -2.29 -12.60 -2.93
CA SER A 38 -1.82 -13.72 -2.13
C SER A 38 -1.46 -14.90 -3.04
N PHE A 39 -0.52 -15.72 -2.58
CA PHE A 39 0.05 -16.79 -3.38
C PHE A 39 -0.01 -18.10 -2.60
N SER A 40 -0.46 -19.14 -3.27
CA SER A 40 -0.58 -20.45 -2.65
C SER A 40 0.28 -21.46 -3.39
N PRO A 41 0.81 -22.46 -2.71
CA PRO A 41 0.57 -22.82 -1.30
C PRO A 41 1.44 -22.08 -0.27
N SER A 42 2.37 -21.20 -0.70
CA SER A 42 3.32 -20.57 0.24
C SER A 42 2.65 -19.66 1.27
N GLY A 43 1.53 -19.04 0.91
CA GLY A 43 0.89 -18.06 1.77
C GLY A 43 1.54 -16.68 1.72
N ARG A 44 2.51 -16.47 0.82
CA ARG A 44 3.11 -15.15 0.64
C ARG A 44 2.06 -14.17 0.13
N TYR A 45 2.23 -12.91 0.47
CA TYR A 45 1.32 -11.88 -0.02
C TYR A 45 2.00 -10.51 -0.05
N PHE A 46 1.45 -9.62 -0.84
CA PHE A 46 1.78 -8.21 -0.77
C PHE A 46 0.54 -7.41 -1.17
N TYR A 47 0.55 -6.13 -0.80
CA TYR A 47 -0.52 -5.23 -1.19
C TYR A 47 -0.09 -4.41 -2.39
N VAL A 48 -1.05 -4.03 -3.22
CA VAL A 48 -0.84 -3.13 -4.34
C VAL A 48 -1.83 -1.99 -4.21
N VAL A 49 -1.33 -0.77 -4.27
CA VAL A 49 -2.18 0.41 -4.31
C VAL A 49 -2.18 0.94 -5.73
N ARG A 50 -3.35 0.94 -6.36
CA ARG A 50 -3.50 1.40 -7.75
C ARG A 50 -3.50 2.93 -7.77
N GLY A 51 -2.42 3.52 -8.28
CA GLY A 51 -2.31 4.96 -8.41
C GLY A 51 -2.80 5.45 -9.76
N GLU A 52 -2.77 6.75 -9.94
CA GLU A 52 -3.21 7.36 -11.20
C GLU A 52 -2.17 7.15 -12.31
N LEU A 53 -0.90 7.27 -11.98
CA LEU A 53 0.19 7.14 -12.96
C LEU A 53 0.88 5.78 -12.88
N SER A 54 0.93 5.19 -11.72
CA SER A 54 1.61 3.91 -11.53
C SER A 54 1.05 3.20 -10.31
N ASP A 55 1.29 1.90 -10.25
CA ASP A 55 0.88 1.08 -9.14
C ASP A 55 2.05 0.89 -8.19
N HIS A 56 1.78 0.82 -6.89
CA HIS A 56 2.82 0.72 -5.88
C HIS A 56 2.65 -0.51 -5.03
N ILE A 57 3.77 -1.14 -4.69
CA ILE A 57 3.79 -2.32 -3.83
C ILE A 57 3.97 -1.87 -2.39
N VAL A 58 3.14 -2.42 -1.52
CA VAL A 58 3.24 -2.21 -0.07
C VAL A 58 3.45 -3.56 0.59
N LEU A 59 4.53 -3.65 1.37
CA LEU A 59 4.86 -4.86 2.13
C LEU A 59 4.53 -4.61 3.60
N ASP A 60 3.57 -5.35 4.09
CA ASP A 60 3.02 -5.19 5.44
C ASP A 60 2.62 -3.72 5.67
N ASP A 61 3.03 -3.13 6.77
CA ASP A 61 2.74 -1.74 7.04
C ASP A 61 4.04 -0.94 7.14
N VAL A 62 5.14 -1.45 6.59
CA VAL A 62 6.46 -0.89 6.82
C VAL A 62 7.18 -0.45 5.56
N PHE A 63 6.82 -0.96 4.40
CA PHE A 63 7.51 -0.63 3.17
C PHE A 63 6.54 -0.31 2.04
N CYS A 64 6.88 0.72 1.27
CA CYS A 64 6.21 1.04 0.01
C CYS A 64 7.27 1.37 -1.04
N SER A 65 7.02 0.98 -2.26
CA SER A 65 7.96 1.21 -3.37
C SER A 65 7.95 2.63 -3.90
N CYS A 66 7.13 3.52 -3.36
CA CYS A 66 7.05 4.90 -3.86
C CYS A 66 8.25 5.75 -3.42
N MET A 67 8.52 6.80 -4.19
CA MET A 67 9.63 7.70 -3.91
C MET A 67 9.45 8.47 -2.59
N ASP A 68 8.21 8.83 -2.26
CA ASP A 68 7.92 9.54 -1.01
C ASP A 68 8.33 8.69 0.20
N HIS A 69 8.03 7.40 0.18
CA HIS A 69 8.43 6.49 1.25
C HIS A 69 9.95 6.45 1.37
N TYR A 70 10.64 6.27 0.26
CA TYR A 70 12.08 6.19 0.26
C TYR A 70 12.71 7.46 0.83
N LEU A 71 12.28 8.63 0.37
CA LEU A 71 12.88 9.89 0.78
C LEU A 71 12.48 10.30 2.21
N ASN A 72 11.21 10.26 2.54
CA ASN A 72 10.72 10.84 3.78
C ASN A 72 10.60 9.88 4.94
N VAL A 73 10.45 8.59 4.67
CA VAL A 73 10.38 7.58 5.71
C VAL A 73 11.76 6.97 5.95
N VAL A 74 12.40 6.45 4.89
CA VAL A 74 13.65 5.70 5.02
C VAL A 74 14.84 6.65 5.23
N ILE A 75 15.01 7.63 4.35
CA ILE A 75 16.20 8.48 4.38
C ILE A 75 16.09 9.59 5.44
N ARG A 76 15.02 10.37 5.41
CA ARG A 76 14.87 11.54 6.28
C ARG A 76 14.22 11.25 7.62
N GLY A 77 13.51 10.13 7.72
CA GLY A 77 12.82 9.78 8.96
C GLY A 77 11.75 10.78 9.39
N LYS A 78 11.21 11.55 8.46
CA LYS A 78 10.21 12.59 8.76
C LYS A 78 8.82 12.02 9.03
N ARG A 79 8.53 10.83 8.49
CA ARG A 79 7.22 10.20 8.64
C ARG A 79 7.41 8.73 8.89
N ARG A 80 6.42 8.12 9.52
CA ARG A 80 6.41 6.67 9.73
C ARG A 80 5.86 5.91 8.53
N ALA A 81 5.08 6.58 7.69
CA ALA A 81 4.44 5.94 6.54
C ALA A 81 4.15 6.97 5.45
N CYS A 82 4.02 6.49 4.23
CA CYS A 82 3.52 7.29 3.11
C CYS A 82 2.01 7.10 3.01
N HIS A 83 1.37 7.86 2.11
CA HIS A 83 -0.08 7.75 1.93
C HIS A 83 -0.50 6.37 1.37
N HIS A 84 0.37 5.67 0.66
CA HIS A 84 0.05 4.31 0.19
C HIS A 84 -0.05 3.32 1.34
N ILE A 85 0.91 3.35 2.26
CA ILE A 85 0.85 2.50 3.45
C ILE A 85 -0.39 2.85 4.27
N ALA A 86 -0.66 4.13 4.44
CA ALA A 86 -1.84 4.58 5.17
C ALA A 86 -3.13 4.09 4.52
N SER A 87 -3.20 4.11 3.18
CA SER A 87 -4.40 3.63 2.47
C SER A 87 -4.63 2.13 2.70
N VAL A 88 -3.56 1.34 2.78
CA VAL A 88 -3.67 -0.10 3.08
C VAL A 88 -4.23 -0.30 4.49
N VAL A 89 -3.69 0.41 5.46
CA VAL A 89 -4.16 0.30 6.85
C VAL A 89 -5.64 0.67 6.95
N ILE A 90 -6.03 1.77 6.34
CA ILE A 90 -7.43 2.24 6.38
C ILE A 90 -8.35 1.26 5.64
N ALA A 91 -7.97 0.82 4.45
CA ALA A 91 -8.77 -0.12 3.68
C ALA A 91 -8.98 -1.43 4.42
N ARG A 92 -7.94 -1.91 5.10
CA ARG A 92 -8.03 -3.13 5.88
C ARG A 92 -9.01 -2.99 7.04
N GLU A 93 -8.99 -1.84 7.73
CA GLU A 93 -9.90 -1.61 8.85
C GLU A 93 -11.36 -1.47 8.40
N PHE A 94 -11.59 -0.96 7.19
CA PHE A 94 -12.94 -0.82 6.64
C PHE A 94 -13.40 -2.02 5.80
N GLY A 95 -12.56 -3.05 5.66
CA GLY A 95 -12.90 -4.20 4.86
C GLY A 95 -13.00 -3.89 3.36
N LYS A 96 -12.23 -2.93 2.89
CA LYS A 96 -12.26 -2.46 1.49
C LYS A 96 -11.12 -2.98 0.64
N ILE A 97 -10.46 -4.04 1.06
CA ILE A 97 -9.35 -4.61 0.30
C ILE A 97 -9.88 -5.65 -0.68
N ARG A 98 -9.46 -5.53 -1.94
CA ARG A 98 -9.81 -6.51 -2.98
C ARG A 98 -8.81 -7.67 -2.90
N GLU A 99 -9.32 -8.87 -2.72
CA GLU A 99 -8.49 -10.07 -2.61
C GLU A 99 -8.29 -10.68 -4.00
N ILE A 100 -7.03 -10.90 -4.38
CA ILE A 100 -6.67 -11.53 -5.65
C ILE A 100 -5.74 -12.70 -5.35
N GLU A 101 -6.13 -13.91 -5.75
CA GLU A 101 -5.39 -15.11 -5.47
C GLU A 101 -4.60 -15.57 -6.69
N HIS A 102 -3.39 -16.06 -6.43
CA HIS A 102 -2.50 -16.57 -7.47
C HIS A 102 -1.82 -17.84 -7.01
N LYS A 103 -1.16 -18.50 -7.94
CA LYS A 103 -0.29 -19.62 -7.61
C LYS A 103 1.14 -19.13 -7.46
N ASP A 104 1.94 -19.84 -6.65
CA ASP A 104 3.32 -19.44 -6.39
C ASP A 104 4.16 -19.26 -7.65
N GLN A 105 3.94 -20.04 -8.67
CA GLN A 105 4.70 -19.91 -9.91
C GLN A 105 4.42 -18.61 -10.67
N GLU A 106 3.35 -17.91 -10.32
CA GLU A 106 3.01 -16.62 -10.92
C GLU A 106 3.67 -15.43 -10.20
N PHE A 107 4.32 -15.68 -9.07
CA PHE A 107 4.82 -14.61 -8.20
C PHE A 107 5.74 -13.63 -8.91
N LEU A 108 6.81 -14.14 -9.54
CA LEU A 108 7.77 -13.27 -10.22
C LEU A 108 7.17 -12.51 -11.40
N GLY A 109 6.28 -13.14 -12.12
CA GLY A 109 5.63 -12.49 -13.26
C GLY A 109 4.76 -11.32 -12.83
N ILE A 110 3.98 -11.52 -11.77
CA ILE A 110 3.11 -10.47 -11.24
C ILE A 110 3.92 -9.34 -10.63
N LEU A 111 4.94 -9.68 -9.83
CA LEU A 111 5.81 -8.69 -9.23
C LEU A 111 6.48 -7.81 -10.29
N ARG A 112 7.04 -8.45 -11.32
CA ARG A 112 7.69 -7.73 -12.41
C ARG A 112 6.73 -6.79 -13.13
N LYS A 113 5.52 -7.25 -13.39
CA LYS A 113 4.50 -6.46 -14.07
C LYS A 113 4.17 -5.18 -13.31
N ILE A 114 4.05 -5.29 -12.00
CA ILE A 114 3.76 -4.13 -11.15
C ILE A 114 4.97 -3.19 -11.11
N MET A 115 6.17 -3.74 -10.97
CA MET A 115 7.37 -2.92 -10.93
C MET A 115 7.58 -2.15 -12.23
N LEU A 116 7.23 -2.74 -13.37
CA LEU A 116 7.30 -2.03 -14.65
C LEU A 116 6.32 -0.87 -14.70
N SER A 117 5.14 -1.03 -14.10
CA SER A 117 4.16 0.05 -14.07
C SER A 117 4.63 1.24 -13.24
N GLU A 118 5.59 1.03 -12.34
CA GLU A 118 6.18 2.10 -11.55
C GLU A 118 7.29 2.86 -12.28
N GLY A 119 7.63 2.43 -13.48
CA GLY A 119 8.67 3.06 -14.25
C GLY A 119 10.07 2.83 -13.71
N MET A 120 10.25 1.86 -12.84
CA MET A 120 11.53 1.60 -12.19
C MET A 120 12.59 1.02 -13.11
N VAL A 121 12.21 0.55 -14.27
CA VAL A 121 13.10 -0.17 -15.17
C VAL A 121 13.41 0.63 -16.44
N ILE A 122 12.95 1.85 -16.49
CA ILE A 122 13.06 2.67 -17.70
C ILE A 122 14.51 3.00 -18.05
N ASP A 123 15.36 3.05 -17.06
CA ASP A 123 16.74 3.49 -17.23
C ASP A 123 17.71 2.37 -17.58
N VAL A 124 17.24 1.26 -17.90
CA VAL A 124 18.08 0.12 -18.20
C VAL A 124 18.85 0.31 -19.50
#